data_f19fb61bcd2a2611f2ecac5abfcfe6cb
#
_entry.id   f19fb61bcd2a2611f2ecac5abfcfe6cb
#
_cell.length_a   1.000
_cell.length_b   1.000
_cell.length_c   1.000
_cell.angle_alpha   90.00
_cell.angle_beta   90.00
_cell.angle_gamma   90.00
#
_symmetry.space_group_name_H-M   'P 1'
#
loop_
_entity.id
_entity.type
_entity.pdbx_description
1 polymer ?
#
loop_
_entity_poly.entity_id
_entity_poly.type
_entity_poly.pdbx_seq_one_letter_code
_entity_poly.pdbx_strand_id
1 'polypeptide(L)'
;MAEFNPWEPVSETTIRSLTGKPANAKKMTGSRLGAVLGVNKWKSPFEAWCEIMRVAEQPFEGNKFTDAGNALEPALVEWCRTEVSPYIVDPATWFKTSKKLYDHFPGDPIFGGQWDALVLDKAFDKGGSAVGLIEAKTSSRPQDWVDGVPLSYAVQGLMYADLMGVERVFFPVVFLEPGDYDDPASVELTDKNTFLYELNTTTWKIDRPGWGMEIGIGELLGEAQTWYRHHVEGNISPEFDRKRDKDILKVLTNKDVRGAAEHGDLEKLAKAVSEKEAQLALLKERSGILTAESEIKVLKSALKSAMLPLFGTNDESVSAVGWRVTKSVSAVVDEEALRRDNLFEKYSVTKESFRLTKEKANV
;
A
#
# COMPACT_ATOMS: atom_id res chain seq x y z
N MET A 1 -3.88 5.04 -30.95
CA MET A 1 -4.61 4.18 -30.01
C MET A 1 -4.99 5.04 -28.82
N ALA A 2 -6.25 4.97 -28.37
CA ALA A 2 -6.70 5.77 -27.23
C ALA A 2 -5.89 5.38 -25.99
N GLU A 3 -5.43 6.38 -25.27
CA GLU A 3 -4.68 6.23 -24.03
C GLU A 3 -5.54 5.50 -23.01
N PHE A 4 -5.07 4.33 -22.57
CA PHE A 4 -5.79 3.52 -21.59
C PHE A 4 -5.48 4.05 -20.20
N ASN A 5 -6.28 5.00 -19.73
CA ASN A 5 -6.33 5.32 -18.31
C ASN A 5 -7.17 4.21 -17.64
N PRO A 6 -6.66 3.44 -16.66
CA PRO A 6 -7.38 2.32 -16.09
C PRO A 6 -8.60 2.75 -15.27
N TRP A 7 -8.84 4.05 -15.12
CA TRP A 7 -9.92 4.62 -14.32
C TRP A 7 -10.48 5.90 -14.94
N GLU A 8 -11.69 6.28 -14.55
CA GLU A 8 -12.31 7.56 -14.89
C GLU A 8 -13.02 8.16 -13.67
N PRO A 9 -13.16 9.51 -13.59
CA PRO A 9 -13.92 10.17 -12.54
C PRO A 9 -15.42 9.85 -12.67
N VAL A 10 -16.07 9.60 -11.52
CA VAL A 10 -17.52 9.48 -11.39
C VAL A 10 -18.07 10.75 -10.75
N SER A 11 -17.32 11.34 -9.80
CA SER A 11 -17.61 12.61 -9.16
C SER A 11 -16.29 13.35 -8.86
N GLU A 12 -16.34 14.47 -8.12
CA GLU A 12 -15.15 15.20 -7.67
C GLU A 12 -14.25 14.37 -6.72
N THR A 13 -14.81 13.37 -6.05
CA THR A 13 -14.15 12.58 -5.02
C THR A 13 -14.25 11.07 -5.21
N THR A 14 -14.85 10.59 -6.31
CA THR A 14 -14.98 9.16 -6.62
C THR A 14 -14.55 8.85 -8.03
N ILE A 15 -14.01 7.64 -8.22
CA ILE A 15 -13.58 7.11 -9.52
C ILE A 15 -14.16 5.72 -9.75
N ARG A 16 -14.13 5.25 -10.99
CA ARG A 16 -14.38 3.84 -11.32
C ARG A 16 -13.28 3.28 -12.23
N SER A 17 -13.08 1.97 -12.17
CA SER A 17 -12.22 1.27 -13.11
C SER A 17 -12.90 1.14 -14.46
N LEU A 18 -12.19 1.42 -15.55
CA LEU A 18 -12.72 1.26 -16.92
C LEU A 18 -12.91 -0.20 -17.32
N THR A 19 -12.23 -1.12 -16.66
CA THR A 19 -12.35 -2.56 -16.92
C THR A 19 -13.31 -3.26 -15.96
N GLY A 20 -13.92 -2.54 -15.03
CA GLY A 20 -14.71 -3.11 -13.96
C GLY A 20 -13.85 -3.86 -12.93
N LYS A 21 -14.50 -4.74 -12.14
CA LYS A 21 -13.80 -5.61 -11.19
C LYS A 21 -12.91 -6.60 -11.94
N PRO A 22 -11.59 -6.63 -11.70
CA PRO A 22 -10.70 -7.59 -12.36
C PRO A 22 -10.95 -9.00 -11.84
N ALA A 23 -10.78 -10.01 -12.71
CA ALA A 23 -10.94 -11.44 -12.34
C ALA A 23 -10.00 -11.86 -11.19
N ASN A 24 -8.84 -11.21 -11.08
CA ASN A 24 -7.84 -11.42 -10.04
C ASN A 24 -7.84 -10.28 -9.01
N ALA A 25 -9.01 -9.69 -8.71
CA ALA A 25 -9.14 -8.70 -7.63
C ALA A 25 -8.50 -9.24 -6.34
N LYS A 26 -7.82 -8.36 -5.60
CA LYS A 26 -7.21 -8.78 -4.33
C LYS A 26 -8.30 -8.94 -3.26
N LYS A 27 -8.09 -9.88 -2.35
CA LYS A 27 -8.98 -10.07 -1.20
C LYS A 27 -8.75 -8.99 -0.14
N MET A 28 -9.74 -8.81 0.72
CA MET A 28 -9.58 -8.06 1.97
C MET A 28 -8.76 -8.90 2.94
N THR A 29 -7.49 -8.56 3.09
CA THR A 29 -6.60 -9.07 4.14
C THR A 29 -6.73 -8.20 5.38
N GLY A 30 -6.14 -8.58 6.50
CA GLY A 30 -6.28 -7.84 7.76
C GLY A 30 -5.99 -6.35 7.67
N SER A 31 -4.91 -5.95 6.98
CA SER A 31 -4.56 -4.53 6.79
C SER A 31 -5.58 -3.78 5.92
N ARG A 32 -6.15 -4.43 4.89
CA ARG A 32 -7.20 -3.86 4.04
C ARG A 32 -8.53 -3.80 4.77
N LEU A 33 -8.88 -4.81 5.57
CA LEU A 33 -10.09 -4.77 6.39
C LEU A 33 -10.08 -3.58 7.33
N GLY A 34 -8.98 -3.35 8.05
CA GLY A 34 -8.84 -2.18 8.92
C GLY A 34 -8.99 -0.85 8.18
N ALA A 35 -8.52 -0.78 6.92
CA ALA A 35 -8.68 0.41 6.08
C ALA A 35 -10.14 0.57 5.62
N VAL A 36 -10.78 -0.49 5.14
CA VAL A 36 -12.19 -0.52 4.72
C VAL A 36 -13.11 -0.07 5.85
N LEU A 37 -12.88 -0.56 7.06
CA LEU A 37 -13.63 -0.19 8.26
C LEU A 37 -13.27 1.21 8.81
N GLY A 38 -12.27 1.90 8.22
CA GLY A 38 -11.83 3.22 8.66
C GLY A 38 -11.07 3.24 10.00
N VAL A 39 -10.62 2.09 10.49
CA VAL A 39 -9.87 1.94 11.75
C VAL A 39 -8.36 1.91 11.57
N ASN A 40 -7.89 1.85 10.33
CA ASN A 40 -6.47 1.94 10.01
C ASN A 40 -6.04 3.41 9.91
N LYS A 41 -5.04 3.80 10.71
CA LYS A 41 -4.50 5.19 10.73
C LYS A 41 -3.70 5.53 9.47
N TRP A 42 -3.15 4.51 8.79
CA TRP A 42 -2.15 4.65 7.73
C TRP A 42 -2.71 4.47 6.32
N LYS A 43 -3.82 3.76 6.19
CA LYS A 43 -4.43 3.43 4.90
C LYS A 43 -5.91 3.83 4.91
N SER A 44 -6.35 4.47 3.84
CA SER A 44 -7.76 4.87 3.68
C SER A 44 -8.61 3.77 3.03
N PRO A 45 -9.95 3.85 3.12
CA PRO A 45 -10.84 2.98 2.34
C PRO A 45 -10.62 3.13 0.83
N PHE A 46 -10.33 4.34 0.35
CA PHE A 46 -10.04 4.61 -1.06
C PHE A 46 -8.76 3.90 -1.53
N GLU A 47 -7.68 4.00 -0.75
CA GLU A 47 -6.43 3.30 -1.05
C GLU A 47 -6.63 1.77 -1.06
N ALA A 48 -7.38 1.23 -0.08
CA ALA A 48 -7.73 -0.19 -0.06
C ALA A 48 -8.51 -0.61 -1.32
N TRP A 49 -9.45 0.21 -1.79
CA TRP A 49 -10.18 -0.02 -3.02
C TRP A 49 -9.25 -0.03 -4.25
N CYS A 50 -8.36 0.95 -4.36
CA CYS A 50 -7.39 0.99 -5.44
C CYS A 50 -6.55 -0.29 -5.54
N GLU A 51 -6.09 -0.80 -4.39
CA GLU A 51 -5.33 -2.05 -4.33
C GLU A 51 -6.18 -3.28 -4.68
N ILE A 52 -7.40 -3.39 -4.13
CA ILE A 52 -8.32 -4.52 -4.39
C ILE A 52 -8.66 -4.57 -5.89
N MET A 53 -8.99 -3.43 -6.46
CA MET A 53 -9.33 -3.27 -7.87
C MET A 53 -8.12 -3.29 -8.80
N ARG A 54 -6.90 -3.30 -8.27
CA ARG A 54 -5.64 -3.22 -9.03
C ARG A 54 -5.54 -1.99 -9.94
N VAL A 55 -6.22 -0.92 -9.55
CA VAL A 55 -6.19 0.36 -10.28
C VAL A 55 -4.90 1.11 -9.98
N ALA A 56 -4.49 1.12 -8.73
CA ALA A 56 -3.22 1.66 -8.27
C ALA A 56 -2.79 0.97 -6.98
N GLU A 57 -1.49 0.93 -6.75
CA GLU A 57 -0.89 0.43 -5.51
C GLU A 57 0.35 1.25 -5.23
N GLN A 58 0.51 1.71 -4.00
CA GLN A 58 1.75 2.34 -3.60
C GLN A 58 2.87 1.29 -3.60
N PRO A 59 4.03 1.59 -4.19
CA PRO A 59 5.19 0.71 -4.09
C PRO A 59 5.52 0.49 -2.61
N PHE A 60 5.51 -0.77 -2.18
CA PHE A 60 5.96 -1.14 -0.85
C PHE A 60 7.46 -1.42 -0.93
N GLU A 61 8.25 -0.45 -0.50
CA GLU A 61 9.64 -0.67 -0.14
C GLU A 61 9.63 -1.10 1.33
N GLY A 62 10.16 -2.29 1.65
CA GLY A 62 10.31 -2.74 3.03
C GLY A 62 10.90 -1.63 3.91
N ASN A 63 10.60 -1.66 5.20
CA ASN A 63 11.15 -0.71 6.16
C ASN A 63 11.58 -1.44 7.42
N LYS A 64 12.39 -0.79 8.24
CA LYS A 64 12.93 -1.36 9.48
C LYS A 64 11.86 -1.96 10.41
N PHE A 65 10.62 -1.45 10.38
CA PHE A 65 9.53 -1.97 11.21
C PHE A 65 9.03 -3.31 10.68
N THR A 66 8.89 -3.44 9.36
CA THR A 66 8.53 -4.72 8.71
C THR A 66 9.63 -5.75 8.86
N ASP A 67 10.90 -5.32 8.73
CA ASP A 67 12.06 -6.20 8.86
C ASP A 67 12.17 -6.73 10.29
N ALA A 68 11.95 -5.89 11.29
CA ALA A 68 11.90 -6.30 12.70
C ALA A 68 10.73 -7.25 12.98
N GLY A 69 9.54 -6.99 12.40
CA GLY A 69 8.41 -7.90 12.50
C GLY A 69 8.74 -9.30 11.98
N ASN A 70 9.27 -9.38 10.75
CA ASN A 70 9.66 -10.64 10.13
C ASN A 70 10.74 -11.40 10.91
N ALA A 71 11.70 -10.67 11.49
CA ALA A 71 12.79 -11.26 12.25
C ALA A 71 12.33 -11.84 13.60
N LEU A 72 11.37 -11.18 14.27
CA LEU A 72 10.94 -11.54 15.63
C LEU A 72 9.69 -12.43 15.67
N GLU A 73 8.90 -12.51 14.60
CA GLU A 73 7.71 -13.35 14.51
C GLU A 73 7.97 -14.81 14.93
N PRO A 74 9.01 -15.51 14.43
CA PRO A 74 9.28 -16.89 14.86
C PRO A 74 9.58 -17.02 16.35
N ALA A 75 10.30 -16.06 16.93
CA ALA A 75 10.64 -16.06 18.35
C ALA A 75 9.39 -15.81 19.23
N LEU A 76 8.50 -14.91 18.81
CA LEU A 76 7.23 -14.65 19.49
C LEU A 76 6.29 -15.86 19.45
N VAL A 77 6.22 -16.55 18.29
CA VAL A 77 5.44 -17.78 18.17
C VAL A 77 6.02 -18.89 19.07
N GLU A 78 7.35 -19.02 19.13
CA GLU A 78 7.99 -20.01 20.03
C GLU A 78 7.78 -19.65 21.50
N TRP A 79 7.85 -18.37 21.86
CA TRP A 79 7.55 -17.88 23.22
C TRP A 79 6.13 -18.27 23.66
N CYS A 80 5.15 -18.24 22.75
CA CYS A 80 3.78 -18.67 23.03
C CYS A 80 3.67 -20.17 23.38
N ARG A 81 4.67 -21.01 23.11
CA ARG A 81 4.63 -22.41 23.53
C ARG A 81 4.68 -22.55 25.06
N THR A 82 5.28 -21.60 25.73
CA THR A 82 5.32 -21.54 27.20
C THR A 82 4.12 -20.79 27.76
N GLU A 83 3.77 -19.67 27.17
CA GLU A 83 2.79 -18.74 27.72
C GLU A 83 1.33 -19.11 27.38
N VAL A 84 1.09 -19.81 26.26
CA VAL A 84 -0.26 -20.12 25.76
C VAL A 84 -0.50 -21.63 25.76
N SER A 85 0.29 -22.38 25.00
CA SER A 85 0.11 -23.82 24.83
C SER A 85 1.34 -24.46 24.20
N PRO A 86 1.76 -25.66 24.64
CA PRO A 86 2.81 -26.41 23.94
C PRO A 86 2.39 -26.90 22.55
N TYR A 87 1.11 -26.85 22.24
CA TYR A 87 0.55 -27.38 20.99
C TYR A 87 0.30 -26.24 20.00
N ILE A 88 1.38 -25.68 19.45
CA ILE A 88 1.33 -24.64 18.44
C ILE A 88 1.81 -25.21 17.11
N VAL A 89 1.13 -24.86 16.02
CA VAL A 89 1.47 -25.28 14.68
C VAL A 89 1.58 -24.08 13.76
N ASP A 90 2.65 -24.05 12.96
CA ASP A 90 2.88 -23.07 11.91
C ASP A 90 2.08 -23.40 10.64
N PRO A 91 1.90 -22.41 9.71
CA PRO A 91 1.13 -22.63 8.49
C PRO A 91 1.67 -23.75 7.60
N ALA A 92 2.99 -23.89 7.47
CA ALA A 92 3.60 -24.92 6.62
C ALA A 92 3.25 -26.32 7.11
N THR A 93 3.31 -26.55 8.40
CA THR A 93 2.93 -27.80 9.06
C THR A 93 1.41 -28.04 8.96
N TRP A 94 0.58 -27.01 9.23
CA TRP A 94 -0.88 -27.13 9.15
C TRP A 94 -1.35 -27.51 7.76
N PHE A 95 -0.88 -26.83 6.73
CA PHE A 95 -1.24 -27.08 5.33
C PHE A 95 -0.43 -28.23 4.69
N LYS A 96 0.49 -28.84 5.41
CA LYS A 96 1.38 -29.91 4.92
C LYS A 96 2.09 -29.54 3.62
N THR A 97 2.66 -28.35 3.57
CA THR A 97 3.32 -27.81 2.39
C THR A 97 4.63 -27.12 2.74
N SER A 98 5.64 -27.26 1.87
CA SER A 98 6.86 -26.48 1.94
C SER A 98 6.79 -25.17 1.14
N LYS A 99 5.69 -24.94 0.39
CA LYS A 99 5.50 -23.72 -0.39
C LYS A 99 4.95 -22.62 0.50
N LYS A 100 5.48 -21.40 0.34
CA LYS A 100 4.89 -20.23 0.97
C LYS A 100 3.49 -20.01 0.43
N LEU A 101 2.49 -20.04 1.30
CA LEU A 101 1.11 -19.70 0.97
C LEU A 101 0.92 -18.21 1.22
N TYR A 102 0.33 -17.53 0.25
CA TYR A 102 0.02 -16.08 0.34
C TYR A 102 -1.42 -15.82 0.78
N ASP A 103 -2.23 -16.87 0.93
CA ASP A 103 -3.59 -16.81 1.40
C ASP A 103 -3.95 -18.13 2.09
N HIS A 104 -4.34 -18.06 3.36
CA HIS A 104 -4.75 -19.20 4.15
C HIS A 104 -6.26 -19.53 4.04
N PHE A 105 -6.99 -18.68 3.29
CA PHE A 105 -8.45 -18.79 3.11
C PHE A 105 -8.84 -18.87 1.62
N PRO A 106 -8.34 -19.84 0.86
CA PRO A 106 -8.55 -19.87 -0.60
C PRO A 106 -10.03 -20.06 -0.98
N GLY A 107 -10.85 -20.61 -0.08
CA GLY A 107 -12.28 -20.82 -0.30
C GLY A 107 -13.16 -19.59 -0.11
N ASP A 108 -12.69 -18.55 0.57
CA ASP A 108 -13.45 -17.31 0.74
C ASP A 108 -13.22 -16.38 -0.45
N PRO A 109 -14.27 -15.85 -1.10
CA PRO A 109 -14.12 -14.97 -2.27
C PRO A 109 -13.75 -13.51 -1.93
N ILE A 110 -13.96 -13.09 -0.70
CA ILE A 110 -13.83 -11.68 -0.25
C ILE A 110 -12.67 -11.51 0.72
N PHE A 111 -12.63 -12.36 1.75
CA PHE A 111 -11.63 -12.28 2.80
C PHE A 111 -10.46 -13.21 2.53
N GLY A 112 -9.29 -12.81 3.02
CA GLY A 112 -8.06 -13.58 2.86
C GLY A 112 -6.98 -13.08 3.80
N GLY A 113 -5.81 -13.69 3.72
CA GLY A 113 -4.64 -13.29 4.49
C GLY A 113 -3.88 -14.47 5.05
N GLN A 114 -2.96 -14.16 5.94
CA GLN A 114 -2.05 -15.10 6.56
C GLN A 114 -2.08 -14.86 8.07
N TRP A 115 -2.35 -15.89 8.83
CA TRP A 115 -2.14 -15.92 10.27
C TRP A 115 -0.76 -16.51 10.56
N ASP A 116 -0.19 -16.20 11.73
CA ASP A 116 1.19 -16.57 12.06
C ASP A 116 1.28 -18.00 12.61
N ALA A 117 0.36 -18.40 13.52
CA ALA A 117 0.28 -19.78 14.01
C ALA A 117 -1.12 -20.12 14.53
N LEU A 118 -1.37 -21.43 14.75
CA LEU A 118 -2.58 -21.93 15.39
C LEU A 118 -2.23 -22.61 16.71
N VAL A 119 -3.09 -22.41 17.71
CA VAL A 119 -3.11 -23.13 18.97
C VAL A 119 -4.03 -24.33 18.84
N LEU A 120 -3.56 -25.52 19.21
CA LEU A 120 -4.31 -26.75 19.13
C LEU A 120 -4.72 -27.26 20.52
N ASP A 121 -5.77 -28.09 20.56
CA ASP A 121 -6.22 -28.78 21.77
C ASP A 121 -5.28 -29.90 22.21
N LYS A 122 -4.50 -30.45 21.27
CA LYS A 122 -3.49 -31.50 21.45
C LYS A 122 -2.47 -31.45 20.31
N ALA A 123 -1.41 -32.29 20.42
CA ALA A 123 -0.37 -32.33 19.38
C ALA A 123 -0.93 -32.60 17.99
N PHE A 124 -0.38 -31.95 16.99
CA PHE A 124 -0.85 -32.03 15.59
C PHE A 124 -0.80 -33.44 15.01
N ASP A 125 0.28 -34.18 15.30
CA ASP A 125 0.47 -35.59 14.90
C ASP A 125 -0.53 -36.56 15.56
N LYS A 126 -1.17 -36.13 16.66
CA LYS A 126 -2.26 -36.84 17.34
C LYS A 126 -3.64 -36.35 16.90
N GLY A 127 -3.73 -35.63 15.82
CA GLY A 127 -4.98 -35.11 15.27
C GLY A 127 -5.54 -33.92 16.04
N GLY A 128 -4.68 -33.03 16.52
CA GLY A 128 -5.09 -31.80 17.19
C GLY A 128 -5.92 -30.90 16.29
N SER A 129 -6.98 -30.32 16.88
CA SER A 129 -7.86 -29.35 16.24
C SER A 129 -7.48 -27.94 16.68
N ALA A 130 -7.63 -26.96 15.78
CA ALA A 130 -7.40 -25.56 16.12
C ALA A 130 -8.45 -25.07 17.14
N VAL A 131 -7.98 -24.45 18.22
CA VAL A 131 -8.80 -23.85 19.29
C VAL A 131 -8.47 -22.36 19.51
N GLY A 132 -7.47 -21.84 18.82
CA GLY A 132 -7.08 -20.46 18.87
C GLY A 132 -6.08 -20.12 17.77
N LEU A 133 -5.82 -18.83 17.61
CA LEU A 133 -4.96 -18.26 16.58
C LEU A 133 -3.94 -17.32 17.25
N ILE A 134 -2.73 -17.30 16.73
CA ILE A 134 -1.67 -16.38 17.13
C ILE A 134 -1.43 -15.38 16.02
N GLU A 135 -1.34 -14.10 16.39
CA GLU A 135 -1.03 -12.97 15.54
C GLU A 135 0.07 -12.13 16.20
N ALA A 136 1.32 -12.43 15.89
CA ALA A 136 2.49 -11.82 16.49
C ALA A 136 2.66 -10.35 16.07
N LYS A 137 3.08 -9.50 16.99
CA LYS A 137 3.26 -8.07 16.71
C LYS A 137 4.56 -7.54 17.29
N THR A 138 5.17 -6.60 16.58
CA THR A 138 6.23 -5.72 17.09
C THR A 138 5.71 -4.29 17.13
N SER A 139 6.08 -3.52 18.13
CA SER A 139 5.64 -2.12 18.25
C SER A 139 6.71 -1.27 18.92
N SER A 140 6.86 -0.01 18.48
CA SER A 140 7.64 1.02 19.20
C SER A 140 6.73 1.93 20.04
N ARG A 141 5.45 1.60 20.19
CA ARG A 141 4.43 2.46 20.79
C ARG A 141 3.63 1.71 21.86
N PRO A 142 4.22 1.50 23.05
CA PRO A 142 3.49 0.86 24.16
C PRO A 142 2.19 1.57 24.51
N GLN A 143 2.16 2.91 24.35
CA GLN A 143 0.97 3.73 24.64
C GLN A 143 -0.25 3.39 23.77
N ASP A 144 -0.04 2.85 22.54
CA ASP A 144 -1.16 2.42 21.68
C ASP A 144 -1.83 1.12 22.18
N TRP A 145 -1.22 0.44 23.18
CA TRP A 145 -1.66 -0.84 23.72
C TRP A 145 -2.17 -0.75 25.18
N VAL A 146 -2.22 0.45 25.76
CA VAL A 146 -2.65 0.65 27.16
C VAL A 146 -4.09 0.20 27.38
N ASP A 147 -4.96 0.47 26.40
CA ASP A 147 -6.39 0.08 26.44
C ASP A 147 -6.64 -1.30 25.81
N GLY A 148 -5.60 -2.09 25.57
CA GLY A 148 -5.65 -3.40 24.92
C GLY A 148 -5.11 -3.40 23.51
N VAL A 149 -5.50 -4.41 22.73
CA VAL A 149 -5.03 -4.57 21.34
C VAL A 149 -5.54 -3.41 20.45
N PRO A 150 -4.66 -2.68 19.76
CA PRO A 150 -5.07 -1.64 18.83
C PRO A 150 -6.11 -2.14 17.82
N LEU A 151 -7.17 -1.36 17.60
CA LEU A 151 -8.34 -1.79 16.86
C LEU A 151 -8.03 -2.36 15.47
N SER A 152 -7.05 -1.80 14.76
CA SER A 152 -6.62 -2.32 13.45
C SER A 152 -6.04 -3.75 13.52
N TYR A 153 -5.35 -4.10 14.61
CA TYR A 153 -4.86 -5.45 14.83
C TYR A 153 -5.95 -6.37 15.37
N ALA A 154 -6.81 -5.85 16.26
CA ALA A 154 -7.95 -6.61 16.78
C ALA A 154 -8.85 -7.12 15.64
N VAL A 155 -9.28 -6.24 14.71
CA VAL A 155 -10.13 -6.66 13.59
C VAL A 155 -9.41 -7.62 12.63
N GLN A 156 -8.10 -7.52 12.48
CA GLN A 156 -7.31 -8.46 11.69
C GLN A 156 -7.35 -9.87 12.29
N GLY A 157 -6.94 -10.01 13.54
CA GLY A 157 -6.86 -11.32 14.18
C GLY A 157 -8.23 -11.94 14.38
N LEU A 158 -9.24 -11.15 14.78
CA LEU A 158 -10.61 -11.61 14.96
C LEU A 158 -11.25 -12.07 13.63
N MET A 159 -10.96 -11.40 12.51
CA MET A 159 -11.36 -11.87 11.19
C MET A 159 -10.75 -13.24 10.88
N TYR A 160 -9.46 -13.42 11.13
CA TYR A 160 -8.81 -14.70 10.86
C TYR A 160 -9.36 -15.81 11.76
N ALA A 161 -9.65 -15.50 13.03
CA ALA A 161 -10.26 -16.44 13.95
C ALA A 161 -11.69 -16.86 13.53
N ASP A 162 -12.51 -15.90 13.11
CA ASP A 162 -13.84 -16.13 12.59
C ASP A 162 -13.80 -17.02 11.33
N LEU A 163 -12.93 -16.71 10.38
CA LEU A 163 -12.72 -17.52 9.16
C LEU A 163 -12.19 -18.94 9.44
N MET A 164 -11.40 -19.10 10.52
CA MET A 164 -10.91 -20.41 10.98
C MET A 164 -11.93 -21.16 11.82
N GLY A 165 -13.01 -20.53 12.27
CA GLY A 165 -13.97 -21.10 13.20
C GLY A 165 -13.41 -21.32 14.61
N VAL A 166 -12.47 -20.50 15.06
CA VAL A 166 -11.90 -20.51 16.41
C VAL A 166 -12.29 -19.25 17.16
N GLU A 167 -12.39 -19.34 18.50
CA GLU A 167 -12.88 -18.22 19.28
C GLU A 167 -11.79 -17.32 19.82
N ARG A 168 -10.58 -17.84 20.05
CA ARG A 168 -9.51 -17.15 20.76
C ARG A 168 -8.44 -16.64 19.80
N VAL A 169 -8.01 -15.41 20.01
CA VAL A 169 -6.88 -14.80 19.31
C VAL A 169 -5.87 -14.33 20.33
N PHE A 170 -4.64 -14.78 20.20
CA PHE A 170 -3.52 -14.40 21.03
C PHE A 170 -2.62 -13.43 20.26
N PHE A 171 -2.31 -12.31 20.89
CA PHE A 171 -1.40 -11.30 20.35
C PHE A 171 -0.17 -11.21 21.23
N PRO A 172 0.86 -12.02 21.00
CA PRO A 172 2.17 -11.77 21.59
C PRO A 172 2.73 -10.50 20.95
N VAL A 173 3.10 -9.52 21.76
CA VAL A 173 3.70 -8.26 21.28
C VAL A 173 5.01 -8.01 21.98
N VAL A 174 6.05 -7.68 21.22
CA VAL A 174 7.30 -7.16 21.76
C VAL A 174 7.42 -5.67 21.46
N PHE A 175 7.71 -4.90 22.52
CA PHE A 175 7.97 -3.47 22.39
C PHE A 175 9.44 -3.21 22.17
N LEU A 176 9.76 -2.51 21.08
CA LEU A 176 11.11 -2.27 20.60
C LEU A 176 11.53 -0.83 20.86
N GLU A 177 12.74 -0.65 21.35
CA GLU A 177 13.41 0.63 21.44
C GLU A 177 14.05 1.00 20.08
N PRO A 178 14.39 2.29 19.84
CA PRO A 178 14.96 2.71 18.57
C PRO A 178 16.20 1.94 18.10
N GLY A 179 17.05 1.48 19.03
CA GLY A 179 18.27 0.72 18.74
C GLY A 179 18.01 -0.73 18.33
N ASP A 180 16.88 -1.32 18.74
CA ASP A 180 16.54 -2.71 18.43
C ASP A 180 16.28 -2.93 16.92
N TYR A 181 15.97 -1.87 16.21
CA TYR A 181 15.75 -1.92 14.75
C TYR A 181 17.03 -2.05 13.92
N ASP A 182 18.20 -1.88 14.54
CA ASP A 182 19.50 -2.05 13.86
C ASP A 182 19.88 -3.55 13.77
N ASP A 183 19.49 -4.35 14.78
CA ASP A 183 19.65 -5.81 14.78
C ASP A 183 18.48 -6.49 15.54
N PRO A 184 17.29 -6.53 14.93
CA PRO A 184 16.10 -7.05 15.61
C PRO A 184 16.20 -8.53 15.99
N ALA A 185 17.01 -9.32 15.30
CA ALA A 185 17.20 -10.74 15.61
C ALA A 185 17.95 -10.97 16.94
N SER A 186 18.67 -9.98 17.46
CA SER A 186 19.37 -10.05 18.74
C SER A 186 18.50 -9.67 19.95
N VAL A 187 17.26 -9.23 19.73
CA VAL A 187 16.36 -8.81 20.81
C VAL A 187 15.91 -10.02 21.63
N GLU A 188 16.24 -10.00 22.92
CA GLU A 188 15.75 -11.00 23.85
C GLU A 188 14.32 -10.69 24.31
N LEU A 189 13.43 -11.69 24.25
CA LEU A 189 12.07 -11.61 24.78
C LEU A 189 12.09 -11.76 26.29
N THR A 190 11.57 -10.76 27.00
CA THR A 190 11.58 -10.68 28.45
C THR A 190 10.25 -10.17 29.00
N ASP A 191 9.96 -10.39 30.27
CA ASP A 191 8.76 -9.86 30.94
C ASP A 191 8.67 -8.32 30.93
N LYS A 192 9.75 -7.62 30.54
CA LYS A 192 9.78 -6.16 30.49
C LYS A 192 9.37 -5.59 29.13
N ASN A 193 9.59 -6.36 28.06
CA ASN A 193 9.33 -5.90 26.69
C ASN A 193 8.32 -6.76 25.93
N THR A 194 7.95 -7.94 26.46
CA THR A 194 7.07 -8.89 25.76
C THR A 194 5.80 -9.11 26.57
N PHE A 195 4.65 -8.95 25.93
CA PHE A 195 3.33 -9.04 26.55
C PHE A 195 2.41 -9.90 25.72
N LEU A 196 1.45 -10.54 26.39
CA LEU A 196 0.42 -11.35 25.76
C LEU A 196 -0.95 -10.67 25.95
N TYR A 197 -1.65 -10.41 24.86
CA TYR A 197 -3.05 -10.01 24.88
C TYR A 197 -3.90 -11.13 24.29
N GLU A 198 -5.11 -11.26 24.79
CA GLU A 198 -6.08 -12.23 24.28
C GLU A 198 -7.39 -11.54 23.96
N LEU A 199 -7.95 -11.85 22.78
CA LEU A 199 -9.31 -11.47 22.40
C LEU A 199 -10.14 -12.73 22.11
N ASN A 200 -11.45 -12.63 22.28
CA ASN A 200 -12.39 -13.71 21.97
C ASN A 200 -13.47 -13.18 21.02
N THR A 201 -13.70 -13.90 19.92
CA THR A 201 -14.64 -13.49 18.86
C THR A 201 -16.08 -13.32 19.35
N THR A 202 -16.48 -14.08 20.36
CA THR A 202 -17.86 -14.06 20.89
C THR A 202 -18.11 -12.96 21.90
N THR A 203 -17.09 -12.61 22.71
CA THR A 203 -17.21 -11.60 23.75
C THR A 203 -16.69 -10.23 23.36
N TRP A 204 -15.81 -10.15 22.36
CA TRP A 204 -15.28 -8.87 21.91
C TRP A 204 -16.36 -8.02 21.25
N LYS A 205 -16.46 -6.80 21.71
CA LYS A 205 -17.41 -5.80 21.21
C LYS A 205 -16.72 -4.45 21.05
N ILE A 206 -17.27 -3.64 20.17
CA ILE A 206 -16.84 -2.27 19.94
C ILE A 206 -18.05 -1.35 19.75
N ASP A 207 -17.98 -0.16 20.32
CA ASP A 207 -18.90 0.92 19.98
C ASP A 207 -18.56 1.41 18.56
N ARG A 208 -19.49 1.26 17.65
CA ARG A 208 -19.34 1.64 16.25
C ARG A 208 -20.20 2.87 15.95
N PRO A 209 -19.60 4.02 15.58
CA PRO A 209 -20.36 5.22 15.24
C PRO A 209 -21.42 4.92 14.17
N GLY A 210 -22.65 5.37 14.41
CA GLY A 210 -23.81 5.17 13.54
C GLY A 210 -24.62 3.90 13.79
N TRP A 211 -24.15 2.96 14.61
CA TRP A 211 -24.90 1.74 14.96
C TRP A 211 -25.76 1.92 16.23
N GLY A 212 -25.38 2.86 17.10
CA GLY A 212 -26.10 3.13 18.35
C GLY A 212 -26.03 2.00 19.39
N MET A 213 -25.16 1.02 19.16
CA MET A 213 -24.91 -0.12 20.04
C MET A 213 -23.52 -0.67 19.79
N GLU A 214 -23.01 -1.42 20.76
CA GLU A 214 -21.79 -2.21 20.57
C GLU A 214 -22.05 -3.39 19.60
N ILE A 215 -21.10 -3.60 18.70
CA ILE A 215 -21.15 -4.69 17.71
C ILE A 215 -19.92 -5.59 17.80
N GLY A 216 -20.06 -6.84 17.39
CA GLY A 216 -18.98 -7.80 17.37
C GLY A 216 -18.29 -7.92 16.01
N ILE A 217 -17.40 -8.91 15.89
CA ILE A 217 -16.64 -9.13 14.65
C ILE A 217 -17.57 -9.54 13.49
N GLY A 218 -18.59 -10.36 13.74
CA GLY A 218 -19.51 -10.80 12.69
C GLY A 218 -20.25 -9.66 12.01
N GLU A 219 -20.73 -8.67 12.79
CA GLU A 219 -21.38 -7.47 12.25
C GLU A 219 -20.37 -6.60 11.46
N LEU A 220 -19.11 -6.47 11.95
CA LEU A 220 -18.06 -5.75 11.21
C LEU A 220 -17.72 -6.43 9.88
N LEU A 221 -17.66 -7.75 9.84
CA LEU A 221 -17.45 -8.49 8.59
C LEU A 221 -18.65 -8.33 7.65
N GLY A 222 -19.87 -8.27 8.17
CA GLY A 222 -21.07 -7.94 7.39
C GLY A 222 -21.01 -6.53 6.79
N GLU A 223 -20.54 -5.53 7.55
CA GLU A 223 -20.28 -4.17 7.06
C GLU A 223 -19.25 -4.20 5.92
N ALA A 224 -18.12 -4.88 6.13
CA ALA A 224 -17.08 -5.02 5.12
C ALA A 224 -17.55 -5.75 3.85
N GLN A 225 -18.38 -6.78 3.96
CA GLN A 225 -19.00 -7.45 2.80
C GLN A 225 -19.95 -6.52 2.05
N THR A 226 -20.71 -5.71 2.76
CA THR A 226 -21.61 -4.70 2.16
C THR A 226 -20.80 -3.65 1.42
N TRP A 227 -19.70 -3.15 2.04
CA TRP A 227 -18.76 -2.28 1.39
C TRP A 227 -18.17 -2.89 0.12
N TYR A 228 -17.77 -4.17 0.17
CA TYR A 228 -17.22 -4.89 -0.99
C TYR A 228 -18.21 -4.96 -2.15
N ARG A 229 -19.47 -5.32 -1.87
CA ARG A 229 -20.51 -5.36 -2.90
C ARG A 229 -20.73 -3.99 -3.52
N HIS A 230 -20.78 -2.94 -2.69
CA HIS A 230 -21.04 -1.59 -3.17
C HIS A 230 -19.88 -1.03 -4.00
N HIS A 231 -18.65 -1.14 -3.47
CA HIS A 231 -17.50 -0.47 -4.06
C HIS A 231 -16.73 -1.34 -5.06
N VAL A 232 -16.52 -2.62 -4.76
CA VAL A 232 -15.72 -3.50 -5.61
C VAL A 232 -16.58 -4.11 -6.73
N GLU A 233 -17.73 -4.71 -6.39
CA GLU A 233 -18.63 -5.28 -7.38
C GLU A 233 -19.39 -4.20 -8.15
N GLY A 234 -19.81 -3.13 -7.46
CA GLY A 234 -20.43 -1.95 -8.06
C GLY A 234 -19.47 -1.08 -8.84
N ASN A 235 -18.16 -1.33 -8.74
CA ASN A 235 -17.11 -0.60 -9.46
C ASN A 235 -17.15 0.93 -9.28
N ILE A 236 -17.41 1.37 -8.05
CA ILE A 236 -17.39 2.79 -7.66
C ILE A 236 -16.52 2.91 -6.41
N SER A 237 -15.48 3.71 -6.47
CA SER A 237 -14.59 3.91 -5.32
C SER A 237 -15.32 4.52 -4.13
N PRO A 238 -14.84 4.30 -2.89
CA PRO A 238 -15.14 5.24 -1.80
C PRO A 238 -14.70 6.65 -2.18
N GLU A 239 -15.22 7.64 -1.46
CA GLU A 239 -14.73 9.01 -1.59
C GLU A 239 -13.27 9.10 -1.13
N PHE A 240 -12.47 9.83 -1.88
CA PHE A 240 -11.12 10.15 -1.49
C PHE A 240 -11.00 11.54 -0.89
N ASP A 241 -10.10 11.68 0.09
CA ASP A 241 -9.67 12.96 0.63
C ASP A 241 -8.33 13.35 0.00
N ARG A 242 -8.29 14.49 -0.71
CA ARG A 242 -7.09 14.96 -1.43
C ARG A 242 -5.86 15.13 -0.54
N LYS A 243 -6.06 15.34 0.75
CA LYS A 243 -4.98 15.55 1.70
C LYS A 243 -4.48 14.23 2.29
N ARG A 244 -5.43 13.37 2.69
CA ARG A 244 -5.14 12.02 3.22
C ARG A 244 -4.62 11.10 2.14
N ASP A 245 -5.26 11.09 0.98
CA ASP A 245 -5.00 10.15 -0.12
C ASP A 245 -4.01 10.67 -1.16
N LYS A 246 -3.29 11.76 -0.86
CA LYS A 246 -2.40 12.45 -1.81
C LYS A 246 -1.38 11.52 -2.48
N ASP A 247 -0.86 10.52 -1.75
CA ASP A 247 0.20 9.65 -2.26
C ASP A 247 -0.36 8.60 -3.23
N ILE A 248 -1.52 7.98 -2.95
CA ILE A 248 -2.17 7.08 -3.89
C ILE A 248 -2.76 7.84 -5.09
N LEU A 249 -3.28 9.05 -4.89
CA LEU A 249 -3.74 9.92 -5.98
C LEU A 249 -2.57 10.26 -6.91
N LYS A 250 -1.38 10.49 -6.36
CA LYS A 250 -0.16 10.71 -7.14
C LYS A 250 0.23 9.49 -7.96
N VAL A 251 0.06 8.27 -7.43
CA VAL A 251 0.26 7.04 -8.19
C VAL A 251 -0.76 6.92 -9.32
N LEU A 252 -2.02 7.24 -9.07
CA LEU A 252 -3.10 7.22 -10.06
C LEU A 252 -2.89 8.21 -11.21
N THR A 253 -2.31 9.38 -10.92
CA THR A 253 -2.04 10.43 -11.92
C THR A 253 -0.68 10.29 -12.59
N ASN A 254 0.17 9.38 -12.08
CA ASN A 254 1.45 9.04 -12.70
C ASN A 254 1.24 7.91 -13.72
N LYS A 255 1.51 8.21 -14.98
CA LYS A 255 1.46 7.21 -16.04
C LYS A 255 2.84 6.60 -16.23
N ASP A 256 2.94 5.29 -16.00
CA ASP A 256 4.11 4.50 -16.35
C ASP A 256 3.86 3.79 -17.69
N VAL A 257 4.53 4.24 -18.73
CA VAL A 257 4.44 3.63 -20.07
C VAL A 257 5.31 2.37 -20.05
N ARG A 258 4.68 1.24 -19.70
CA ARG A 258 5.32 -0.07 -19.77
C ARG A 258 5.26 -0.57 -21.21
N GLY A 259 6.31 -1.24 -21.65
CA GLY A 259 6.39 -1.76 -23.01
C GLY A 259 6.97 -0.74 -24.00
N ALA A 260 8.02 -0.01 -23.59
CA ALA A 260 8.76 0.93 -24.44
C ALA A 260 9.20 0.35 -25.81
N ALA A 261 9.18 -0.98 -25.95
CA ALA A 261 9.40 -1.66 -27.24
C ALA A 261 8.36 -1.25 -28.33
N GLU A 262 7.15 -0.85 -27.92
CA GLU A 262 6.16 -0.28 -28.84
C GLU A 262 6.44 1.19 -29.19
N HIS A 263 7.36 1.83 -28.46
CA HIS A 263 7.79 3.21 -28.63
C HIS A 263 9.29 3.30 -28.94
N GLY A 264 9.72 2.59 -29.96
CA GLY A 264 11.17 2.45 -30.32
C GLY A 264 11.93 3.78 -30.47
N ASP A 265 11.25 4.86 -30.79
CA ASP A 265 11.86 6.20 -30.85
C ASP A 265 12.11 6.80 -29.46
N LEU A 266 11.25 6.53 -28.46
CA LEU A 266 11.47 6.91 -27.06
C LEU A 266 12.67 6.19 -26.47
N GLU A 267 12.77 4.89 -26.73
CA GLU A 267 13.90 4.07 -26.25
C GLU A 267 15.22 4.55 -26.86
N LYS A 268 15.25 4.82 -28.16
CA LYS A 268 16.45 5.38 -28.83
C LYS A 268 16.84 6.74 -28.24
N LEU A 269 15.88 7.64 -28.01
CA LEU A 269 16.14 8.95 -27.43
C LEU A 269 16.62 8.84 -25.97
N ALA A 270 15.99 7.99 -25.16
CA ALA A 270 16.39 7.76 -23.76
C ALA A 270 17.82 7.17 -23.68
N LYS A 271 18.14 6.21 -24.55
CA LYS A 271 19.49 5.64 -24.66
C LYS A 271 20.51 6.70 -25.08
N ALA A 272 20.20 7.50 -26.10
CA ALA A 272 21.10 8.57 -26.55
C ALA A 272 21.37 9.64 -25.46
N VAL A 273 20.35 10.00 -24.66
CA VAL A 273 20.53 10.90 -23.49
C VAL A 273 21.46 10.26 -22.47
N SER A 274 21.24 8.98 -22.13
CA SER A 274 22.07 8.28 -21.13
C SER A 274 23.52 8.12 -21.56
N GLU A 275 23.75 7.82 -22.84
CA GLU A 275 25.10 7.74 -23.42
C GLU A 275 25.82 9.09 -23.40
N LYS A 276 25.11 10.19 -23.70
CA LYS A 276 25.68 11.55 -23.64
C LYS A 276 25.97 12.01 -22.23
N GLU A 277 25.13 11.65 -21.26
CA GLU A 277 25.38 11.92 -19.84
C GLU A 277 26.61 11.16 -19.32
N ALA A 278 26.78 9.89 -19.70
CA ALA A 278 27.98 9.12 -19.37
C ALA A 278 29.25 9.73 -20.01
N GLN A 279 29.17 10.16 -21.30
CA GLN A 279 30.25 10.87 -21.96
C GLN A 279 30.58 12.19 -21.27
N LEU A 280 29.57 12.93 -20.81
CA LEU A 280 29.76 14.18 -20.06
C LEU A 280 30.49 13.94 -18.74
N ALA A 281 30.14 12.89 -17.99
CA ALA A 281 30.80 12.53 -16.75
C ALA A 281 32.31 12.26 -16.98
N LEU A 282 32.63 11.55 -18.05
CA LEU A 282 34.02 11.30 -18.48
C LEU A 282 34.73 12.58 -18.96
N LEU A 283 34.02 13.47 -19.64
CA LEU A 283 34.59 14.74 -20.15
C LEU A 283 34.77 15.77 -19.02
N LYS A 284 34.00 15.74 -17.96
CA LYS A 284 34.19 16.57 -16.76
C LYS A 284 35.55 16.28 -16.09
N GLU A 285 36.03 15.05 -16.20
CA GLU A 285 37.41 14.70 -15.77
C GLU A 285 38.50 15.20 -16.72
N ARG A 286 38.18 15.53 -17.97
CA ARG A 286 39.11 15.81 -19.07
C ARG A 286 39.02 17.21 -19.72
N SER A 287 38.20 18.13 -19.23
CA SER A 287 38.02 19.52 -19.72
C SER A 287 37.52 19.72 -21.15
N GLY A 288 36.25 19.31 -21.43
CA GLY A 288 35.60 19.60 -22.72
C GLY A 288 34.07 19.88 -22.58
N ILE A 289 33.67 20.62 -21.59
CA ILE A 289 32.33 20.62 -20.98
C ILE A 289 31.21 21.23 -21.84
N LEU A 290 31.45 22.28 -22.64
CA LEU A 290 30.37 23.08 -23.22
C LEU A 290 29.58 22.46 -24.37
N THR A 291 30.21 21.60 -25.19
CA THR A 291 29.53 21.00 -26.37
C THR A 291 28.58 19.87 -25.93
N ALA A 292 29.01 19.03 -24.98
CA ALA A 292 28.21 17.88 -24.48
C ALA A 292 26.96 18.34 -23.71
N GLU A 293 27.02 19.43 -22.94
CA GLU A 293 25.88 20.00 -22.25
C GLU A 293 24.79 20.52 -23.22
N SER A 294 25.22 21.12 -24.35
CA SER A 294 24.29 21.58 -25.38
C SER A 294 23.57 20.40 -26.06
N GLU A 295 24.30 19.34 -26.40
CA GLU A 295 23.74 18.13 -27.01
C GLU A 295 22.75 17.43 -26.05
N ILE A 296 23.09 17.29 -24.75
CA ILE A 296 22.19 16.74 -23.76
C ILE A 296 20.89 17.57 -23.65
N LYS A 297 20.99 18.89 -23.68
CA LYS A 297 19.83 19.76 -23.61
C LYS A 297 18.90 19.55 -24.81
N VAL A 298 19.46 19.38 -26.01
CA VAL A 298 18.68 19.09 -27.23
C VAL A 298 18.00 17.70 -27.11
N LEU A 299 18.74 16.68 -26.70
CA LEU A 299 18.19 15.32 -26.54
C LEU A 299 17.11 15.24 -25.47
N LYS A 300 17.30 15.91 -24.33
CA LYS A 300 16.28 16.00 -23.27
C LYS A 300 15.01 16.73 -23.76
N SER A 301 15.17 17.76 -24.59
CA SER A 301 14.04 18.45 -25.19
C SER A 301 13.27 17.55 -26.17
N ALA A 302 13.98 16.79 -27.01
CA ALA A 302 13.39 15.85 -27.93
C ALA A 302 12.66 14.70 -27.21
N LEU A 303 13.28 14.11 -26.17
CA LEU A 303 12.68 13.09 -25.34
C LEU A 303 11.41 13.62 -24.64
N LYS A 304 11.48 14.81 -24.05
CA LYS A 304 10.32 15.46 -23.45
C LYS A 304 9.19 15.65 -24.46
N SER A 305 9.49 16.16 -25.66
CA SER A 305 8.49 16.36 -26.72
C SER A 305 7.85 15.05 -27.18
N ALA A 306 8.62 13.96 -27.22
CA ALA A 306 8.11 12.63 -27.56
C ALA A 306 7.23 12.01 -26.46
N MET A 307 7.41 12.43 -25.20
CA MET A 307 6.59 11.98 -24.07
C MET A 307 5.31 12.80 -23.88
N LEU A 308 5.25 14.05 -24.36
CA LEU A 308 4.07 14.90 -24.19
C LEU A 308 2.77 14.29 -24.77
N PRO A 309 2.75 13.66 -25.96
CA PRO A 309 1.54 13.05 -26.50
C PRO A 309 1.02 11.86 -25.68
N LEU A 310 1.82 11.36 -24.73
CA LEU A 310 1.44 10.25 -23.86
C LEU A 310 0.65 10.69 -22.60
N PHE A 311 0.50 12.00 -22.38
CA PHE A 311 -0.35 12.52 -21.30
C PHE A 311 -1.81 12.32 -21.63
N GLY A 312 -2.55 11.70 -20.70
CA GLY A 312 -4.01 11.72 -20.69
C GLY A 312 -4.55 12.99 -20.02
N THR A 313 -5.86 13.13 -20.01
CA THR A 313 -6.53 14.34 -19.49
C THR A 313 -6.23 14.61 -18.02
N ASN A 314 -6.08 13.54 -17.22
CA ASN A 314 -5.91 13.62 -15.76
C ASN A 314 -4.48 13.29 -15.29
N ASP A 315 -3.54 13.07 -16.20
CA ASP A 315 -2.18 12.69 -15.81
C ASP A 315 -1.40 13.90 -15.29
N GLU A 316 -0.76 13.76 -14.15
CA GLU A 316 0.20 14.74 -13.61
C GLU A 316 1.64 14.43 -14.03
N SER A 317 1.93 13.18 -14.35
CA SER A 317 3.23 12.79 -14.89
C SER A 317 3.16 11.56 -15.77
N VAL A 318 4.12 11.43 -16.67
CA VAL A 318 4.34 10.27 -17.53
C VAL A 318 5.77 9.77 -17.35
N SER A 319 5.94 8.49 -17.07
CA SER A 319 7.24 7.83 -16.95
C SER A 319 7.45 6.83 -18.09
N ALA A 320 8.63 6.88 -18.70
CA ALA A 320 9.04 5.93 -19.73
C ALA A 320 10.57 5.77 -19.74
N VAL A 321 11.05 4.54 -19.81
CA VAL A 321 12.47 4.20 -19.98
C VAL A 321 13.39 4.88 -18.95
N GLY A 322 12.97 4.92 -17.67
CA GLY A 322 13.73 5.54 -16.58
C GLY A 322 13.73 7.08 -16.58
N TRP A 323 12.85 7.71 -17.35
CA TRP A 323 12.63 9.16 -17.39
C TRP A 323 11.19 9.49 -17.05
N ARG A 324 11.00 10.63 -16.39
CA ARG A 324 9.67 11.15 -16.02
C ARG A 324 9.48 12.58 -16.51
N VAL A 325 8.34 12.83 -17.15
CA VAL A 325 7.85 14.18 -17.43
C VAL A 325 6.71 14.48 -16.46
N THR A 326 6.83 15.58 -15.73
CA THR A 326 5.79 16.04 -14.78
C THR A 326 5.14 17.30 -15.32
N LYS A 327 3.82 17.32 -15.32
CA LYS A 327 2.99 18.48 -15.65
C LYS A 327 2.85 19.35 -14.41
N SER A 328 3.07 20.65 -14.56
CA SER A 328 2.78 21.62 -13.51
C SER A 328 1.79 22.64 -14.09
N VAL A 329 0.72 22.87 -13.37
CA VAL A 329 -0.29 23.86 -13.73
C VAL A 329 -0.15 25.04 -12.78
N SER A 330 0.05 26.22 -13.31
CA SER A 330 0.13 27.46 -12.54
C SER A 330 -0.80 28.50 -13.13
N ALA A 331 -1.51 29.20 -12.26
CA ALA A 331 -2.24 30.39 -12.68
C ALA A 331 -1.23 31.53 -12.92
N VAL A 332 -1.24 32.10 -14.09
CA VAL A 332 -0.44 33.27 -14.45
C VAL A 332 -1.38 34.44 -14.62
N VAL A 333 -1.07 35.52 -13.96
CA VAL A 333 -1.82 36.77 -14.04
C VAL A 333 -1.37 37.54 -15.29
N ASP A 334 -2.32 37.94 -16.11
CA ASP A 334 -2.04 38.86 -17.21
C ASP A 334 -1.96 40.31 -16.68
N GLU A 335 -0.69 40.73 -16.45
CA GLU A 335 -0.43 42.07 -15.88
C GLU A 335 -0.90 43.25 -16.78
N GLU A 336 -0.93 43.07 -18.10
CA GLU A 336 -1.38 44.12 -19.00
C GLU A 336 -2.91 44.26 -18.95
N ALA A 337 -3.62 43.14 -18.83
CA ALA A 337 -5.06 43.16 -18.66
C ALA A 337 -5.49 43.69 -17.28
N LEU A 338 -4.72 43.39 -16.23
CA LEU A 338 -4.95 43.94 -14.90
C LEU A 338 -4.76 45.44 -14.80
N ARG A 339 -3.77 45.99 -15.49
CA ARG A 339 -3.54 47.44 -15.56
C ARG A 339 -4.64 48.17 -16.29
N ARG A 340 -5.31 47.51 -17.23
CA ARG A 340 -6.39 48.07 -18.03
C ARG A 340 -7.71 48.17 -17.31
N ASP A 341 -8.10 47.14 -16.51
CA ASP A 341 -9.47 47.00 -16.04
C ASP A 341 -9.66 46.87 -14.52
N ASN A 342 -8.61 46.91 -13.71
CA ASN A 342 -8.64 46.78 -12.23
C ASN A 342 -9.33 45.50 -11.66
N LEU A 343 -9.32 44.38 -12.37
CA LEU A 343 -10.04 43.17 -12.01
C LEU A 343 -9.12 41.94 -12.00
N PHE A 344 -8.56 41.59 -10.82
CA PHE A 344 -7.59 40.50 -10.63
C PHE A 344 -8.10 39.11 -11.04
N GLU A 345 -9.33 38.74 -10.68
CA GLU A 345 -9.86 37.40 -10.90
C GLU A 345 -10.27 37.09 -12.34
N LYS A 346 -10.53 38.10 -13.14
CA LYS A 346 -11.04 37.93 -14.52
C LYS A 346 -9.96 37.58 -15.53
N TYR A 347 -8.68 37.77 -15.19
CA TYR A 347 -7.56 37.71 -16.15
C TYR A 347 -6.44 36.75 -15.74
N SER A 348 -6.74 35.77 -14.86
CA SER A 348 -5.79 34.68 -14.59
C SER A 348 -5.79 33.68 -15.75
N VAL A 349 -4.63 33.42 -16.32
CA VAL A 349 -4.44 32.40 -17.36
C VAL A 349 -3.73 31.21 -16.74
N THR A 350 -4.28 30.01 -16.95
CA THR A 350 -3.64 28.78 -16.52
C THR A 350 -2.49 28.44 -17.46
N LYS A 351 -1.27 28.35 -16.94
CA LYS A 351 -0.08 27.95 -17.70
C LYS A 351 0.38 26.58 -17.26
N GLU A 352 0.47 25.67 -18.21
CA GLU A 352 1.07 24.36 -18.00
C GLU A 352 2.58 24.41 -18.26
N SER A 353 3.36 23.81 -17.39
CA SER A 353 4.79 23.61 -17.60
C SER A 353 5.15 22.15 -17.37
N PHE A 354 6.12 21.64 -18.10
CA PHE A 354 6.55 20.26 -18.05
C PHE A 354 8.04 20.18 -17.73
N ARG A 355 8.37 19.37 -16.72
CA ARG A 355 9.75 19.13 -16.29
C ARG A 355 10.16 17.69 -16.57
N LEU A 356 11.30 17.50 -17.25
CA LEU A 356 11.92 16.20 -17.45
C LEU A 356 12.89 15.91 -16.30
N THR A 357 12.77 14.76 -15.66
CA THR A 357 13.70 14.29 -14.64
C THR A 357 14.06 12.83 -14.87
N LYS A 358 15.28 12.45 -14.52
CA LYS A 358 15.70 11.04 -14.50
C LYS A 358 15.16 10.38 -13.25
N GLU A 359 14.60 9.20 -13.39
CA GLU A 359 14.17 8.39 -12.25
C GLU A 359 15.39 7.81 -11.54
N LYS A 360 15.36 7.76 -10.20
CA LYS A 360 16.39 7.06 -9.44
C LYS A 360 16.28 5.57 -9.74
N ALA A 361 17.38 4.93 -10.10
CA ALA A 361 17.42 3.48 -10.15
C ALA A 361 17.14 2.95 -8.73
N ASN A 362 16.11 2.12 -8.59
CA ASN A 362 15.94 1.35 -7.37
C ASN A 362 17.12 0.37 -7.30
N VAL A 363 18.01 0.58 -6.33
CA VAL A 363 19.14 -0.31 -6.00
C VAL A 363 18.61 -1.42 -5.11
#